data_8aa97742ed76d393ff5e499e19c0030a
#
_entry.id   8aa97742ed76d393ff5e499e19c0030a
#
_cell.length_a   1.000
_cell.length_b   1.000
_cell.length_c   1.000
_cell.angle_alpha   90.00
_cell.angle_beta   90.00
_cell.angle_gamma   90.00
#
_symmetry.space_group_name_H-M   'P 1'
#
loop_
_entity.id
_entity.type
_entity.pdbx_description
1 polymer ?
#
loop_
_entity_poly.entity_id
_entity_poly.type
_entity_poly.pdbx_seq_one_letter_code
_entity_poly.pdbx_strand_id
1 'polypeptide(L)'
;MTPSARLRLATLLLVALTAVWGSTFFLIRDLVETVPPVDFLAVRFSLSAVVMLVVFWRPVRALSRRQLVVGVGLGALYGLAQILQTQGLATTPASVSGFITGTYVVLTPVFTALLLRERVAGSTWAAVGLATAGLALLSLNGFSVGVGEAITLLAAALYALHIVGLGRHSASEIATGLSVVQMVVIALLCVAGALPGGIVLPSTPGHWTSVLYMVVFASILALWVQTWAQAHMPATRAAIVMTLEPVFAAFFAVTLGDEEATVRMIAGGALVLAAMYAVELLARRRPGELPAEILHHEV
;
A
#
# COMPACT_ATOMS: atom_id res chain seq x y z
N MET A 1 1.55 -9.25 24.83
CA MET A 1 2.22 -10.00 23.71
C MET A 1 3.70 -9.69 23.75
N THR A 2 4.57 -10.69 23.49
CA THR A 2 6.02 -10.46 23.35
C THR A 2 6.32 -9.65 22.07
N PRO A 3 7.45 -8.92 22.01
CA PRO A 3 7.83 -8.19 20.78
C PRO A 3 7.87 -9.08 19.55
N SER A 4 8.37 -10.32 19.68
CA SER A 4 8.38 -11.30 18.58
C SER A 4 6.98 -11.75 18.14
N ALA A 5 6.04 -11.85 19.06
CA ALA A 5 4.65 -12.19 18.73
C ALA A 5 3.94 -11.05 17.99
N ARG A 6 4.20 -9.79 18.41
CA ARG A 6 3.67 -8.59 17.72
C ARG A 6 4.20 -8.49 16.29
N LEU A 7 5.51 -8.72 16.11
CA LEU A 7 6.13 -8.69 14.79
C LEU A 7 5.57 -9.76 13.85
N ARG A 8 5.35 -10.99 14.36
CA ARG A 8 4.71 -12.07 13.57
C ARG A 8 3.29 -11.70 13.18
N LEU A 9 2.50 -11.17 14.14
CA LEU A 9 1.14 -10.74 13.85
C LEU A 9 1.12 -9.62 12.81
N ALA A 10 2.01 -8.62 12.94
CA ALA A 10 2.12 -7.53 11.98
C ALA A 10 2.46 -8.04 10.57
N THR A 11 3.39 -9.00 10.45
CA THR A 11 3.73 -9.63 9.17
C THR A 11 2.52 -10.38 8.58
N LEU A 12 1.82 -11.20 9.38
CA LEU A 12 0.64 -11.94 8.90
C LEU A 12 -0.50 -11.02 8.47
N LEU A 13 -0.73 -9.94 9.22
CA LEU A 13 -1.75 -8.95 8.86
C LEU A 13 -1.40 -8.22 7.57
N LEU A 14 -0.12 -7.86 7.34
CA LEU A 14 0.32 -7.28 6.07
C LEU A 14 0.17 -8.26 4.91
N VAL A 15 0.47 -9.55 5.10
CA VAL A 15 0.24 -10.58 4.07
C VAL A 15 -1.24 -10.68 3.72
N ALA A 16 -2.12 -10.73 4.72
CA ALA A 16 -3.57 -10.75 4.48
C ALA A 16 -4.04 -9.46 3.77
N LEU A 17 -3.46 -8.32 4.13
CA LEU A 17 -3.75 -7.04 3.53
C LEU A 17 -3.35 -6.99 2.04
N THR A 18 -2.19 -7.55 1.69
CA THR A 18 -1.76 -7.62 0.28
C THR A 18 -2.70 -8.47 -0.57
N ALA A 19 -3.31 -9.52 -0.01
CA ALA A 19 -4.35 -10.29 -0.69
C ALA A 19 -5.61 -9.45 -0.94
N VAL A 20 -6.04 -8.66 0.05
CA VAL A 20 -7.16 -7.74 -0.11
C VAL A 20 -6.85 -6.71 -1.20
N TRP A 21 -5.69 -6.05 -1.14
CA TRP A 21 -5.32 -5.05 -2.16
C TRP A 21 -5.17 -5.67 -3.54
N GLY A 22 -4.51 -6.83 -3.65
CA GLY A 22 -4.39 -7.56 -4.92
C GLY A 22 -5.75 -7.85 -5.56
N SER A 23 -6.76 -8.19 -4.74
CA SER A 23 -8.12 -8.41 -5.24
C SER A 23 -8.81 -7.14 -5.74
N THR A 24 -8.32 -5.95 -5.40
CA THR A 24 -8.97 -4.70 -5.84
C THR A 24 -8.60 -4.28 -7.25
N PHE A 25 -7.49 -4.75 -7.82
CA PHE A 25 -7.04 -4.29 -9.14
C PHE A 25 -8.04 -4.61 -10.24
N PHE A 26 -8.56 -5.83 -10.30
CA PHE A 26 -9.56 -6.20 -11.31
C PHE A 26 -10.91 -5.53 -11.02
N LEU A 27 -11.33 -5.40 -9.75
CA LEU A 27 -12.56 -4.71 -9.35
C LEU A 27 -12.54 -3.22 -9.71
N ILE A 28 -11.40 -2.55 -9.48
CA ILE A 28 -11.23 -1.14 -9.83
C ILE A 28 -11.25 -0.97 -11.34
N ARG A 29 -10.60 -1.86 -12.09
CA ARG A 29 -10.54 -1.79 -13.54
C ARG A 29 -11.92 -1.85 -14.15
N ASP A 30 -12.75 -2.81 -13.75
CA ASP A 30 -14.15 -2.92 -14.17
C ASP A 30 -14.95 -1.65 -13.84
N LEU A 31 -14.78 -1.13 -12.64
CA LEU A 31 -15.54 0.03 -12.16
C LEU A 31 -15.16 1.32 -12.87
N VAL A 32 -13.88 1.54 -13.19
CA VAL A 32 -13.43 2.77 -13.87
C VAL A 32 -13.74 2.81 -15.37
N GLU A 33 -14.26 1.74 -15.95
CA GLU A 33 -14.85 1.77 -17.28
C GLU A 33 -16.12 2.63 -17.35
N THR A 34 -16.84 2.75 -16.23
CA THR A 34 -18.14 3.45 -16.15
C THR A 34 -18.15 4.65 -15.20
N VAL A 35 -17.24 4.68 -14.22
CA VAL A 35 -17.12 5.76 -13.23
C VAL A 35 -15.72 6.38 -13.35
N PRO A 36 -15.61 7.71 -13.51
CA PRO A 36 -14.29 8.36 -13.55
C PRO A 36 -13.43 7.98 -12.33
N PRO A 37 -12.12 7.71 -12.52
CA PRO A 37 -11.24 7.24 -11.45
C PRO A 37 -11.27 8.08 -10.16
N VAL A 38 -11.27 9.41 -10.29
CA VAL A 38 -11.25 10.31 -9.14
C VAL A 38 -12.60 10.34 -8.43
N ASP A 39 -13.70 10.20 -9.16
CA ASP A 39 -15.06 10.16 -8.60
C ASP A 39 -15.26 8.88 -7.78
N PHE A 40 -14.83 7.74 -8.33
CA PHE A 40 -14.79 6.48 -7.58
C PHE A 40 -14.00 6.61 -6.27
N LEU A 41 -12.80 7.20 -6.31
CA LEU A 41 -11.97 7.42 -5.12
C LEU A 41 -12.66 8.39 -4.14
N ALA A 42 -13.30 9.45 -4.63
CA ALA A 42 -14.05 10.38 -3.80
C ALA A 42 -15.17 9.68 -3.02
N VAL A 43 -15.96 8.82 -3.68
CA VAL A 43 -17.01 8.02 -3.04
C VAL A 43 -16.42 7.04 -2.02
N ARG A 44 -15.44 6.23 -2.43
CA ARG A 44 -14.81 5.21 -1.60
C ARG A 44 -14.20 5.80 -0.32
N PHE A 45 -13.37 6.82 -0.47
CA PHE A 45 -12.64 7.40 0.66
C PHE A 45 -13.51 8.31 1.53
N SER A 46 -14.53 8.98 0.97
CA SER A 46 -15.50 9.73 1.78
C SER A 46 -16.31 8.82 2.69
N LEU A 47 -16.82 7.71 2.18
CA LEU A 47 -17.52 6.73 3.01
C LEU A 47 -16.59 6.17 4.10
N SER A 48 -15.36 5.83 3.73
CA SER A 48 -14.35 5.34 4.69
C SER A 48 -14.03 6.38 5.76
N ALA A 49 -13.84 7.65 5.38
CA ALA A 49 -13.52 8.74 6.29
C ALA A 49 -14.66 9.02 7.28
N VAL A 50 -15.90 9.04 6.79
CA VAL A 50 -17.09 9.23 7.65
C VAL A 50 -17.19 8.11 8.69
N VAL A 51 -17.09 6.85 8.26
CA VAL A 51 -17.17 5.70 9.18
C VAL A 51 -16.04 5.76 10.21
N MET A 52 -14.79 5.96 9.77
CA MET A 52 -13.65 6.02 10.69
C MET A 52 -13.76 7.21 11.66
N LEU A 53 -14.18 8.37 11.18
CA LEU A 53 -14.29 9.57 12.01
C LEU A 53 -15.40 9.40 13.08
N VAL A 54 -16.55 8.84 12.70
CA VAL A 54 -17.66 8.58 13.65
C VAL A 54 -17.26 7.55 14.71
N VAL A 55 -16.61 6.44 14.27
CA VAL A 55 -16.26 5.35 15.20
C VAL A 55 -15.04 5.68 16.05
N PHE A 56 -14.03 6.35 15.47
CA PHE A 56 -12.74 6.57 16.10
C PHE A 56 -12.40 8.05 16.34
N TRP A 57 -13.39 8.92 16.55
CA TRP A 57 -13.16 10.34 16.83
C TRP A 57 -12.35 10.60 18.12
N ARG A 58 -12.49 9.72 19.14
CA ARG A 58 -11.74 9.84 20.40
C ARG A 58 -10.23 9.70 20.23
N PRO A 59 -9.68 8.66 19.56
CA PRO A 59 -8.27 8.58 19.21
C PRO A 59 -7.72 9.80 18.44
N VAL A 60 -8.52 10.42 17.57
CA VAL A 60 -8.08 11.63 16.85
C VAL A 60 -7.88 12.81 17.82
N ARG A 61 -8.78 13.00 18.78
CA ARG A 61 -8.66 14.08 19.78
C ARG A 61 -7.51 13.89 20.76
N ALA A 62 -6.99 12.67 20.89
CA ALA A 62 -5.84 12.37 21.72
C ALA A 62 -4.50 12.69 21.03
N LEU A 63 -4.51 12.95 19.70
CA LEU A 63 -3.30 13.27 18.96
C LEU A 63 -2.78 14.68 19.30
N SER A 64 -1.47 14.78 19.47
CA SER A 64 -0.80 16.06 19.56
C SER A 64 -0.83 16.82 18.24
N ARG A 65 -0.63 18.13 18.27
CA ARG A 65 -0.56 18.97 17.05
C ARG A 65 0.49 18.46 16.05
N ARG A 66 1.65 17.98 16.54
CA ARG A 66 2.71 17.41 15.70
C ARG A 66 2.25 16.13 15.00
N GLN A 67 1.56 15.24 15.73
CA GLN A 67 1.02 13.99 15.18
C GLN A 67 -0.09 14.25 14.15
N LEU A 68 -0.93 15.28 14.36
CA LEU A 68 -1.91 15.72 13.36
C LEU A 68 -1.24 16.18 12.07
N VAL A 69 -0.18 17.02 12.15
CA VAL A 69 0.57 17.48 10.97
C VAL A 69 1.21 16.30 10.24
N VAL A 70 1.79 15.35 10.97
CA VAL A 70 2.33 14.11 10.38
C VAL A 70 1.22 13.33 9.67
N GLY A 71 0.07 13.14 10.31
CA GLY A 71 -1.07 12.45 9.71
C GLY A 71 -1.58 13.11 8.44
N VAL A 72 -1.61 14.45 8.40
CA VAL A 72 -1.96 15.23 7.19
C VAL A 72 -0.93 14.97 6.08
N GLY A 73 0.36 15.05 6.37
CA GLY A 73 1.42 14.79 5.38
C GLY A 73 1.36 13.37 4.82
N LEU A 74 1.21 12.36 5.69
CA LEU A 74 1.07 10.96 5.29
C LEU A 74 -0.20 10.72 4.46
N GLY A 75 -1.33 11.32 4.88
CA GLY A 75 -2.58 11.25 4.12
C GLY A 75 -2.48 11.91 2.74
N ALA A 76 -1.74 13.02 2.63
CA ALA A 76 -1.50 13.67 1.34
C ALA A 76 -0.65 12.80 0.41
N LEU A 77 0.45 12.20 0.90
CA LEU A 77 1.27 11.27 0.12
C LEU A 77 0.45 10.10 -0.40
N TYR A 78 -0.31 9.45 0.49
CA TYR A 78 -1.12 8.29 0.11
C TYR A 78 -2.28 8.69 -0.82
N GLY A 79 -2.97 9.79 -0.55
CA GLY A 79 -4.09 10.26 -1.38
C GLY A 79 -3.66 10.62 -2.81
N LEU A 80 -2.53 11.35 -2.96
CA LEU A 80 -1.96 11.63 -4.27
C LEU A 80 -1.52 10.35 -4.99
N ALA A 81 -0.89 9.41 -4.25
CA ALA A 81 -0.52 8.12 -4.82
C ALA A 81 -1.74 7.34 -5.33
N GLN A 82 -2.83 7.31 -4.57
CA GLN A 82 -4.09 6.64 -4.96
C GLN A 82 -4.70 7.27 -6.22
N ILE A 83 -4.73 8.60 -6.31
CA ILE A 83 -5.25 9.30 -7.49
C ILE A 83 -4.41 8.94 -8.73
N LEU A 84 -3.10 9.06 -8.64
CA LEU A 84 -2.20 8.76 -9.76
C LEU A 84 -2.27 7.28 -10.16
N GLN A 85 -2.24 6.35 -9.20
CA GLN A 85 -2.34 4.92 -9.46
C GLN A 85 -3.66 4.56 -10.16
N THR A 86 -4.79 5.07 -9.67
CA THR A 86 -6.10 4.74 -10.24
C THR A 86 -6.27 5.35 -11.62
N GLN A 87 -5.72 6.54 -11.87
CA GLN A 87 -5.69 7.14 -13.21
C GLN A 87 -4.79 6.34 -14.16
N GLY A 88 -3.62 5.89 -13.69
CA GLY A 88 -2.75 5.02 -14.46
C GLY A 88 -3.43 3.70 -14.82
N LEU A 89 -4.13 3.09 -13.85
CA LEU A 89 -4.84 1.83 -14.03
C LEU A 89 -5.98 1.92 -15.07
N ALA A 90 -6.58 3.09 -15.27
CA ALA A 90 -7.60 3.28 -16.31
C ALA A 90 -7.06 3.04 -17.74
N THR A 91 -5.76 3.22 -17.97
CA THR A 91 -5.12 3.09 -19.28
C THR A 91 -4.04 2.00 -19.34
N THR A 92 -3.77 1.33 -18.22
CA THR A 92 -2.72 0.30 -18.10
C THR A 92 -3.35 -1.03 -17.67
N PRO A 93 -2.92 -2.20 -18.18
CA PRO A 93 -3.36 -3.49 -17.69
C PRO A 93 -3.17 -3.64 -16.16
N ALA A 94 -4.09 -4.34 -15.49
CA ALA A 94 -4.07 -4.48 -14.04
C ALA A 94 -2.77 -5.12 -13.53
N SER A 95 -2.28 -6.17 -14.20
CA SER A 95 -1.02 -6.83 -13.91
C SER A 95 0.19 -5.90 -14.03
N VAL A 96 0.24 -5.07 -15.09
CA VAL A 96 1.33 -4.09 -15.31
C VAL A 96 1.28 -2.97 -14.28
N SER A 97 0.09 -2.45 -13.98
CA SER A 97 -0.08 -1.41 -12.94
C SER A 97 0.32 -1.93 -11.56
N GLY A 98 -0.06 -3.16 -11.22
CA GLY A 98 0.36 -3.82 -9.98
C GLY A 98 1.89 -3.98 -9.88
N PHE A 99 2.54 -4.35 -11.00
CA PHE A 99 4.00 -4.43 -11.08
C PHE A 99 4.68 -3.08 -10.82
N ILE A 100 4.27 -2.05 -11.56
CA ILE A 100 4.88 -0.73 -11.44
C ILE A 100 4.67 -0.18 -10.03
N THR A 101 3.48 -0.38 -9.46
CA THR A 101 3.20 -0.04 -8.06
C THR A 101 4.17 -0.78 -7.12
N GLY A 102 4.39 -2.08 -7.32
CA GLY A 102 5.33 -2.88 -6.53
C GLY A 102 6.78 -2.39 -6.52
N THR A 103 7.17 -1.48 -7.44
CA THR A 103 8.51 -0.87 -7.44
C THR A 103 8.79 -0.03 -6.18
N TYR A 104 7.77 0.29 -5.37
CA TYR A 104 7.99 0.90 -4.05
C TYR A 104 8.94 0.06 -3.17
N VAL A 105 9.08 -1.25 -3.41
CA VAL A 105 10.04 -2.11 -2.69
C VAL A 105 11.49 -1.68 -2.89
N VAL A 106 11.82 -1.19 -4.10
CA VAL A 106 13.15 -0.66 -4.42
C VAL A 106 13.30 0.76 -3.89
N LEU A 107 12.25 1.58 -4.06
CA LEU A 107 12.27 2.99 -3.70
C LEU A 107 12.29 3.20 -2.18
N THR A 108 11.64 2.33 -1.41
CA THR A 108 11.60 2.44 0.07
C THR A 108 12.99 2.42 0.71
N PRO A 109 13.87 1.41 0.49
CA PRO A 109 15.21 1.44 1.07
C PRO A 109 16.08 2.57 0.50
N VAL A 110 15.88 2.98 -0.75
CA VAL A 110 16.54 4.17 -1.32
C VAL A 110 16.15 5.43 -0.54
N PHE A 111 14.86 5.66 -0.35
CA PHE A 111 14.39 6.82 0.43
C PHE A 111 14.75 6.72 1.90
N THR A 112 14.74 5.53 2.51
CA THR A 112 15.24 5.33 3.88
C THR A 112 16.70 5.75 3.99
N ALA A 113 17.55 5.27 3.07
CA ALA A 113 18.97 5.62 3.08
C ALA A 113 19.22 7.12 2.84
N LEU A 114 18.50 7.74 1.89
CA LEU A 114 18.70 9.14 1.51
C LEU A 114 18.10 10.12 2.52
N LEU A 115 16.86 9.88 2.99
CA LEU A 115 16.12 10.84 3.81
C LEU A 115 16.39 10.65 5.31
N LEU A 116 16.51 9.40 5.77
CA LEU A 116 16.77 9.10 7.17
C LEU A 116 18.27 8.90 7.46
N ARG A 117 19.10 8.85 6.42
CA ARG A 117 20.57 8.61 6.51
C ARG A 117 20.89 7.29 7.21
N GLU A 118 20.02 6.31 7.10
CA GLU A 118 20.19 4.98 7.70
C GLU A 118 20.93 4.05 6.75
N ARG A 119 21.75 3.14 7.34
CA ARG A 119 22.44 2.12 6.57
C ARG A 119 21.52 0.92 6.34
N VAL A 120 21.15 0.67 5.10
CA VAL A 120 20.39 -0.52 4.73
C VAL A 120 21.34 -1.70 4.56
N ALA A 121 21.07 -2.83 5.22
CA ALA A 121 21.91 -4.01 5.17
C ALA A 121 22.05 -4.60 3.75
N GLY A 122 23.23 -5.12 3.40
CA GLY A 122 23.45 -5.73 2.08
C GLY A 122 22.53 -6.90 1.77
N SER A 123 22.14 -7.66 2.80
CA SER A 123 21.13 -8.73 2.65
C SER A 123 19.74 -8.21 2.25
N THR A 124 19.38 -7.02 2.69
CA THR A 124 18.12 -6.35 2.29
C THR A 124 18.17 -5.96 0.81
N TRP A 125 19.31 -5.42 0.35
CA TRP A 125 19.51 -5.11 -1.08
C TRP A 125 19.44 -6.36 -1.98
N ALA A 126 19.96 -7.51 -1.50
CA ALA A 126 19.82 -8.77 -2.22
C ALA A 126 18.34 -9.20 -2.34
N ALA A 127 17.56 -9.09 -1.27
CA ALA A 127 16.15 -9.39 -1.29
C ALA A 127 15.35 -8.39 -2.17
N VAL A 128 15.70 -7.11 -2.15
CA VAL A 128 15.15 -6.08 -3.05
C VAL A 128 15.45 -6.43 -4.51
N GLY A 129 16.69 -6.82 -4.82
CA GLY A 129 17.06 -7.26 -6.17
C GLY A 129 16.27 -8.47 -6.64
N LEU A 130 16.08 -9.47 -5.77
CA LEU A 130 15.29 -10.66 -6.05
C LEU A 130 13.80 -10.34 -6.26
N ALA A 131 13.21 -9.49 -5.40
CA ALA A 131 11.84 -9.02 -5.54
C ALA A 131 11.65 -8.25 -6.85
N THR A 132 12.58 -7.35 -7.19
CA THR A 132 12.56 -6.57 -8.43
C THR A 132 12.62 -7.47 -9.66
N ALA A 133 13.51 -8.47 -9.65
CA ALA A 133 13.58 -9.45 -10.73
C ALA A 133 12.27 -10.26 -10.87
N GLY A 134 11.69 -10.67 -9.76
CA GLY A 134 10.40 -11.36 -9.74
C GLY A 134 9.27 -10.49 -10.28
N LEU A 135 9.19 -9.25 -9.83
CA LEU A 135 8.23 -8.27 -10.32
C LEU A 135 8.40 -8.02 -11.83
N ALA A 136 9.63 -7.81 -12.31
CA ALA A 136 9.93 -7.62 -13.71
C ALA A 136 9.49 -8.83 -14.56
N LEU A 137 9.75 -10.04 -14.09
CA LEU A 137 9.35 -11.26 -14.77
C LEU A 137 7.82 -11.42 -14.80
N LEU A 138 7.14 -11.03 -13.73
CA LEU A 138 5.68 -11.16 -13.57
C LEU A 138 4.91 -10.27 -14.58
N SER A 139 5.44 -9.12 -14.96
CA SER A 139 4.66 -8.05 -15.61
C SER A 139 5.15 -7.56 -16.95
N LEU A 140 6.42 -7.81 -17.35
CA LEU A 140 6.94 -7.23 -18.58
C LEU A 140 6.44 -7.97 -19.83
N ASN A 141 5.43 -7.40 -20.49
CA ASN A 141 4.99 -7.75 -21.84
C ASN A 141 5.44 -6.70 -22.88
N GLY A 142 6.75 -6.35 -22.89
CA GLY A 142 7.33 -5.34 -23.77
C GLY A 142 7.78 -4.06 -23.03
N PHE A 143 8.56 -3.22 -23.72
CA PHE A 143 9.15 -1.98 -23.18
C PHE A 143 8.46 -0.73 -23.75
N SER A 144 7.15 -0.63 -23.69
CA SER A 144 6.48 0.64 -23.98
C SER A 144 6.13 1.32 -22.67
N VAL A 145 6.73 2.49 -22.42
CA VAL A 145 6.35 3.33 -21.27
C VAL A 145 5.34 4.35 -21.77
N GLY A 146 4.06 4.09 -21.55
CA GLY A 146 2.98 5.04 -21.80
C GLY A 146 2.80 6.04 -20.64
N VAL A 147 1.87 6.96 -20.83
CA VAL A 147 1.55 7.96 -19.78
C VAL A 147 0.98 7.29 -18.54
N GLY A 148 0.18 6.24 -18.69
CA GLY A 148 -0.40 5.47 -17.56
C GLY A 148 0.67 4.83 -16.69
N GLU A 149 1.67 4.21 -17.31
CA GLU A 149 2.81 3.60 -16.61
C GLU A 149 3.68 4.66 -15.91
N ALA A 150 3.92 5.80 -16.55
CA ALA A 150 4.71 6.88 -15.97
C ALA A 150 4.05 7.48 -14.71
N ILE A 151 2.74 7.73 -14.74
CA ILE A 151 2.02 8.25 -13.57
C ILE A 151 1.87 7.19 -12.48
N THR A 152 1.76 5.90 -12.81
CA THR A 152 1.79 4.80 -11.84
C THR A 152 3.17 4.69 -11.16
N LEU A 153 4.26 4.92 -11.89
CA LEU A 153 5.60 4.95 -11.28
C LEU A 153 5.76 6.12 -10.30
N LEU A 154 5.19 7.29 -10.62
CA LEU A 154 5.15 8.41 -9.67
C LEU A 154 4.31 8.05 -8.43
N ALA A 155 3.19 7.37 -8.61
CA ALA A 155 2.39 6.85 -7.49
C ALA A 155 3.22 5.90 -6.60
N ALA A 156 3.99 4.98 -7.20
CA ALA A 156 4.88 4.08 -6.45
C ALA A 156 5.93 4.84 -5.63
N ALA A 157 6.48 5.94 -6.14
CA ALA A 157 7.40 6.79 -5.39
C ALA A 157 6.70 7.45 -4.19
N LEU A 158 5.48 7.94 -4.34
CA LEU A 158 4.70 8.51 -3.24
C LEU A 158 4.32 7.44 -2.20
N TYR A 159 3.97 6.23 -2.62
CA TYR A 159 3.77 5.11 -1.69
C TYR A 159 5.04 4.76 -0.92
N ALA A 160 6.19 4.74 -1.56
CA ALA A 160 7.46 4.50 -0.89
C ALA A 160 7.75 5.57 0.17
N LEU A 161 7.51 6.85 -0.15
CA LEU A 161 7.63 7.95 0.82
C LEU A 161 6.63 7.81 1.99
N HIS A 162 5.40 7.41 1.70
CA HIS A 162 4.39 7.12 2.73
C HIS A 162 4.84 5.97 3.65
N ILE A 163 5.36 4.86 3.08
CA ILE A 163 5.87 3.71 3.84
C ILE A 163 7.05 4.13 4.75
N VAL A 164 8.00 4.92 4.24
CA VAL A 164 9.12 5.46 5.03
C VAL A 164 8.59 6.38 6.14
N GLY A 165 7.64 7.25 5.82
CA GLY A 165 7.02 8.15 6.78
C GLY A 165 6.25 7.43 7.89
N LEU A 166 5.50 6.37 7.55
CA LEU A 166 4.85 5.51 8.55
C LEU A 166 5.88 4.83 9.45
N GLY A 167 6.91 4.20 8.88
CA GLY A 167 7.98 3.56 9.66
C GLY A 167 8.65 4.51 10.66
N ARG A 168 8.75 5.80 10.32
CA ARG A 168 9.37 6.82 11.17
C ARG A 168 8.44 7.37 12.26
N HIS A 169 7.12 7.43 12.00
CA HIS A 169 6.21 8.23 12.82
C HIS A 169 5.05 7.43 13.43
N SER A 170 4.88 6.15 13.05
CA SER A 170 3.83 5.31 13.63
C SER A 170 4.25 4.80 15.01
N ALA A 171 3.28 4.78 15.93
CA ALA A 171 3.36 4.08 17.20
C ALA A 171 2.02 3.41 17.48
N SER A 172 2.00 2.29 18.21
CA SER A 172 0.79 1.50 18.46
C SER A 172 -0.34 2.34 19.09
N GLU A 173 0.01 3.25 19.99
CA GLU A 173 -0.90 4.07 20.78
C GLU A 173 -1.63 5.10 19.90
N ILE A 174 -0.97 5.58 18.85
CA ILE A 174 -1.52 6.62 17.96
C ILE A 174 -1.99 6.08 16.61
N ALA A 175 -1.74 4.79 16.32
CA ALA A 175 -2.00 4.20 15.00
C ALA A 175 -3.44 4.43 14.53
N THR A 176 -4.43 4.23 15.41
CA THR A 176 -5.84 4.43 15.07
C THR A 176 -6.14 5.90 14.74
N GLY A 177 -5.73 6.83 15.60
CA GLY A 177 -5.94 8.26 15.36
C GLY A 177 -5.23 8.74 14.10
N LEU A 178 -3.98 8.28 13.88
CA LEU A 178 -3.18 8.62 12.71
C LEU A 178 -3.84 8.10 11.42
N SER A 179 -4.41 6.89 11.42
CA SER A 179 -5.12 6.33 10.27
C SER A 179 -6.38 7.12 9.93
N VAL A 180 -7.13 7.58 10.95
CA VAL A 180 -8.33 8.42 10.72
C VAL A 180 -7.95 9.75 10.07
N VAL A 181 -6.91 10.42 10.57
CA VAL A 181 -6.44 11.70 9.98
C VAL A 181 -6.02 11.50 8.53
N GLN A 182 -5.24 10.46 8.25
CA GLN A 182 -4.86 10.11 6.87
C GLN A 182 -6.09 9.89 6.00
N MET A 183 -7.06 9.08 6.44
CA MET A 183 -8.28 8.77 5.69
C MET A 183 -9.08 10.04 5.35
N VAL A 184 -9.22 10.96 6.30
CA VAL A 184 -9.91 12.25 6.08
C VAL A 184 -9.18 13.07 5.01
N VAL A 185 -7.86 13.16 5.08
CA VAL A 185 -7.06 13.91 4.09
C VAL A 185 -7.16 13.28 2.71
N ILE A 186 -7.09 11.95 2.60
CA ILE A 186 -7.27 11.23 1.34
C ILE A 186 -8.65 11.55 0.73
N ALA A 187 -9.72 11.47 1.55
CA ALA A 187 -11.06 11.78 1.11
C ALA A 187 -11.18 13.23 0.60
N LEU A 188 -10.64 14.19 1.34
CA LEU A 188 -10.66 15.60 0.95
C LEU A 188 -9.93 15.85 -0.37
N LEU A 189 -8.77 15.21 -0.59
CA LEU A 189 -8.04 15.34 -1.85
C LEU A 189 -8.82 14.73 -3.03
N CYS A 190 -9.41 13.55 -2.84
CA CYS A 190 -10.21 12.91 -3.88
C CYS A 190 -11.47 13.71 -4.20
N VAL A 191 -12.17 14.22 -3.19
CA VAL A 191 -13.34 15.07 -3.38
C VAL A 191 -12.95 16.37 -4.09
N ALA A 192 -11.86 17.03 -3.67
CA ALA A 192 -11.39 18.25 -4.33
C ALA A 192 -11.04 18.03 -5.80
N GLY A 193 -10.50 16.85 -6.15
CA GLY A 193 -10.22 16.46 -7.52
C GLY A 193 -11.47 16.13 -8.36
N ALA A 194 -12.53 15.61 -7.74
CA ALA A 194 -13.77 15.24 -8.40
C ALA A 194 -14.79 16.39 -8.57
N LEU A 195 -14.75 17.38 -7.67
CA LEU A 195 -15.73 18.50 -7.65
C LEU A 195 -15.88 19.26 -8.97
N PRO A 196 -14.82 19.58 -9.74
CA PRO A 196 -14.95 20.38 -10.96
C PRO A 196 -15.84 19.73 -12.03
N GLY A 197 -15.91 18.39 -12.09
CA GLY A 197 -16.72 17.62 -13.05
C GLY A 197 -18.09 17.20 -12.52
N GLY A 198 -18.33 17.39 -11.22
CA GLY A 198 -19.42 16.69 -10.51
C GLY A 198 -19.04 15.24 -10.22
N ILE A 199 -19.60 14.66 -9.16
CA ILE A 199 -19.27 13.28 -8.74
C ILE A 199 -20.23 12.29 -9.37
N VAL A 200 -19.73 11.44 -10.28
CA VAL A 200 -20.48 10.32 -10.86
C VAL A 200 -20.50 9.16 -9.87
N LEU A 201 -21.70 8.70 -9.52
CA LEU A 201 -21.90 7.58 -8.61
C LEU A 201 -21.97 6.24 -9.36
N PRO A 202 -21.55 5.13 -8.73
CA PRO A 202 -21.79 3.79 -9.27
C PRO A 202 -23.27 3.55 -9.53
N SER A 203 -23.61 3.03 -10.73
CA SER A 203 -25.01 2.89 -11.17
C SER A 203 -25.58 1.50 -10.92
N THR A 204 -24.73 0.46 -10.75
CA THR A 204 -25.17 -0.92 -10.60
C THR A 204 -24.98 -1.45 -9.17
N PRO A 205 -25.82 -2.40 -8.70
CA PRO A 205 -25.62 -3.06 -7.40
C PRO A 205 -24.25 -3.76 -7.29
N GLY A 206 -23.74 -4.33 -8.40
CA GLY A 206 -22.41 -4.97 -8.44
C GLY A 206 -21.30 -3.98 -8.15
N HIS A 207 -21.29 -2.82 -8.79
CA HIS A 207 -20.32 -1.75 -8.52
C HIS A 207 -20.40 -1.25 -7.08
N TRP A 208 -21.61 -1.09 -6.51
CA TRP A 208 -21.75 -0.72 -5.10
C TRP A 208 -21.21 -1.79 -4.16
N THR A 209 -21.40 -3.07 -4.46
CA THR A 209 -20.83 -4.18 -3.68
C THR A 209 -19.29 -4.10 -3.69
N SER A 210 -18.70 -3.87 -4.86
CA SER A 210 -17.25 -3.69 -5.00
C SER A 210 -16.75 -2.47 -4.22
N VAL A 211 -17.46 -1.33 -4.30
CA VAL A 211 -17.11 -0.12 -3.53
C VAL A 211 -17.19 -0.38 -2.03
N LEU A 212 -18.27 -0.99 -1.54
CA LEU A 212 -18.43 -1.27 -0.11
C LEU A 212 -17.39 -2.28 0.42
N TYR A 213 -17.06 -3.31 -0.37
CA TYR A 213 -15.93 -4.19 -0.07
C TYR A 213 -14.64 -3.40 0.09
N MET A 214 -14.34 -2.51 -0.86
CA MET A 214 -13.13 -1.69 -0.82
C MET A 214 -13.15 -0.66 0.32
N VAL A 215 -14.31 -0.10 0.67
CA VAL A 215 -14.47 0.80 1.84
C VAL A 215 -14.04 0.09 3.13
N VAL A 216 -14.58 -1.11 3.37
CA VAL A 216 -14.34 -1.83 4.62
C VAL A 216 -12.94 -2.43 4.66
N PHE A 217 -12.60 -3.26 3.67
CA PHE A 217 -11.39 -4.08 3.71
C PHE A 217 -10.16 -3.37 3.14
N ALA A 218 -10.30 -2.74 1.99
CA ALA A 218 -9.16 -2.15 1.28
C ALA A 218 -8.90 -0.67 1.64
N SER A 219 -9.75 -0.04 2.45
CA SER A 219 -9.54 1.32 2.94
C SER A 219 -9.47 1.37 4.46
N ILE A 220 -10.59 1.16 5.17
CA ILE A 220 -10.66 1.31 6.63
C ILE A 220 -9.69 0.35 7.32
N LEU A 221 -9.92 -0.94 7.12
CA LEU A 221 -9.12 -1.99 7.76
C LEU A 221 -7.66 -1.94 7.27
N ALA A 222 -7.47 -1.73 5.97
CA ALA A 222 -6.17 -1.70 5.35
C ALA A 222 -5.26 -0.60 5.90
N LEU A 223 -5.72 0.63 5.93
CA LEU A 223 -4.91 1.76 6.39
C LEU A 223 -4.61 1.65 7.90
N TRP A 224 -5.58 1.15 8.68
CA TRP A 224 -5.36 0.88 10.10
C TRP A 224 -4.34 -0.23 10.32
N VAL A 225 -4.49 -1.37 9.64
CA VAL A 225 -3.54 -2.50 9.72
C VAL A 225 -2.15 -2.09 9.29
N GLN A 226 -2.01 -1.39 8.17
CA GLN A 226 -0.71 -0.93 7.68
C GLN A 226 -0.04 0.02 8.69
N THR A 227 -0.78 1.02 9.20
CA THR A 227 -0.25 1.98 10.18
C THR A 227 0.18 1.27 11.46
N TRP A 228 -0.64 0.35 11.97
CA TRP A 228 -0.32 -0.44 13.16
C TRP A 228 0.86 -1.39 12.91
N ALA A 229 0.89 -2.09 11.80
CA ALA A 229 1.96 -3.04 11.50
C ALA A 229 3.32 -2.34 11.35
N GLN A 230 3.35 -1.18 10.69
CA GLN A 230 4.58 -0.40 10.53
C GLN A 230 5.06 0.28 11.83
N ALA A 231 4.24 0.33 12.87
CA ALA A 231 4.71 0.65 14.23
C ALA A 231 5.50 -0.51 14.89
N HIS A 232 5.55 -1.70 14.25
CA HIS A 232 6.20 -2.90 14.81
C HIS A 232 7.27 -3.48 13.89
N MET A 233 7.54 -2.85 12.73
CA MET A 233 8.58 -3.30 11.82
C MET A 233 9.16 -2.16 10.99
N PRO A 234 10.44 -2.28 10.55
CA PRO A 234 11.06 -1.29 9.67
C PRO A 234 10.34 -1.13 8.35
N ALA A 235 10.34 0.10 7.80
CA ALA A 235 9.69 0.46 6.54
C ALA A 235 10.09 -0.46 5.37
N THR A 236 11.39 -0.75 5.23
CA THR A 236 11.89 -1.64 4.18
C THR A 236 11.35 -3.06 4.30
N ARG A 237 11.21 -3.59 5.54
CA ARG A 237 10.61 -4.93 5.75
C ARG A 237 9.14 -4.93 5.38
N ALA A 238 8.39 -3.90 5.77
CA ALA A 238 6.99 -3.74 5.39
C ALA A 238 6.85 -3.70 3.86
N ALA A 239 7.67 -2.92 3.17
CA ALA A 239 7.68 -2.83 1.70
C ALA A 239 7.92 -4.20 1.05
N ILE A 240 8.88 -5.01 1.56
CA ILE A 240 9.14 -6.34 1.00
C ILE A 240 7.96 -7.30 1.24
N VAL A 241 7.34 -7.28 2.42
CA VAL A 241 6.13 -8.09 2.67
C VAL A 241 5.00 -7.66 1.72
N MET A 242 4.84 -6.36 1.51
CA MET A 242 3.79 -5.84 0.64
C MET A 242 4.02 -6.13 -0.86
N THR A 243 5.21 -6.60 -1.30
CA THR A 243 5.41 -7.09 -2.68
C THR A 243 4.60 -8.34 -3.02
N LEU A 244 3.94 -8.96 -2.05
CA LEU A 244 2.94 -9.99 -2.34
C LEU A 244 1.68 -9.46 -3.04
N GLU A 245 1.41 -8.15 -2.95
CA GLU A 245 0.25 -7.53 -3.60
C GLU A 245 0.17 -7.83 -5.11
N PRO A 246 1.23 -7.61 -5.92
CA PRO A 246 1.19 -8.00 -7.35
C PRO A 246 1.04 -9.52 -7.57
N VAL A 247 1.54 -10.36 -6.66
CA VAL A 247 1.32 -11.82 -6.75
C VAL A 247 -0.16 -12.16 -6.58
N PHE A 248 -0.80 -11.56 -5.58
CA PHE A 248 -2.24 -11.72 -5.40
C PHE A 248 -3.04 -11.04 -6.52
N ALA A 249 -2.59 -9.89 -7.04
CA ALA A 249 -3.23 -9.25 -8.19
C ALA A 249 -3.23 -10.19 -9.42
N ALA A 250 -2.08 -10.82 -9.72
CA ALA A 250 -1.99 -11.81 -10.79
C ALA A 250 -2.85 -13.04 -10.50
N PHE A 251 -2.86 -13.55 -9.27
CA PHE A 251 -3.72 -14.67 -8.87
C PHE A 251 -5.21 -14.38 -9.10
N PHE A 252 -5.69 -13.23 -8.65
CA PHE A 252 -7.09 -12.84 -8.82
C PHE A 252 -7.43 -12.49 -10.28
N ALA A 253 -6.51 -11.89 -11.03
CA ALA A 253 -6.71 -11.61 -12.44
C ALA A 253 -6.89 -12.90 -13.25
N VAL A 254 -6.14 -13.97 -12.93
CA VAL A 254 -6.28 -15.29 -13.57
C VAL A 254 -7.53 -16.03 -13.10
N THR A 255 -7.85 -15.98 -11.80
CA THR A 255 -8.95 -16.81 -11.26
C THR A 255 -10.32 -16.18 -11.40
N LEU A 256 -10.40 -14.85 -11.45
CA LEU A 256 -11.65 -14.07 -11.45
C LEU A 256 -11.75 -13.03 -12.58
N GLY A 257 -10.64 -12.72 -13.27
CA GLY A 257 -10.56 -11.63 -14.24
C GLY A 257 -10.24 -12.07 -15.68
N ASP A 258 -10.44 -13.34 -16.02
CA ASP A 258 -10.25 -13.91 -17.36
C ASP A 258 -8.84 -13.75 -17.96
N GLU A 259 -7.80 -13.47 -17.14
CA GLU A 259 -6.41 -13.46 -17.60
C GLU A 259 -5.82 -14.88 -17.61
N GLU A 260 -5.01 -15.22 -18.62
CA GLU A 260 -4.34 -16.52 -18.70
C GLU A 260 -3.09 -16.58 -17.81
N ALA A 261 -2.94 -17.69 -17.07
CA ALA A 261 -1.74 -17.96 -16.29
C ALA A 261 -0.55 -18.24 -17.20
N THR A 262 0.48 -17.41 -17.14
CA THR A 262 1.71 -17.62 -17.91
C THR A 262 2.83 -18.19 -17.05
N VAL A 263 3.76 -18.90 -17.67
CA VAL A 263 4.99 -19.39 -16.99
C VAL A 263 5.75 -18.24 -16.35
N ARG A 264 5.74 -17.07 -16.98
CA ARG A 264 6.38 -15.85 -16.45
C ARG A 264 5.72 -15.37 -15.17
N MET A 265 4.37 -15.39 -15.08
CA MET A 265 3.63 -15.02 -13.88
C MET A 265 3.99 -15.96 -12.72
N ILE A 266 4.05 -17.27 -12.98
CA ILE A 266 4.40 -18.27 -11.98
C ILE A 266 5.84 -18.09 -11.50
N ALA A 267 6.79 -17.95 -12.41
CA ALA A 267 8.20 -17.79 -12.09
C ALA A 267 8.46 -16.46 -11.36
N GLY A 268 7.84 -15.36 -11.81
CA GLY A 268 7.93 -14.05 -11.17
C GLY A 268 7.35 -14.06 -9.74
N GLY A 269 6.17 -14.65 -9.58
CA GLY A 269 5.55 -14.84 -8.26
C GLY A 269 6.41 -15.66 -7.32
N ALA A 270 7.03 -16.75 -7.80
CA ALA A 270 7.94 -17.56 -7.01
C ALA A 270 9.18 -16.80 -6.53
N LEU A 271 9.76 -15.93 -7.38
CA LEU A 271 10.88 -15.06 -7.01
C LEU A 271 10.48 -14.02 -5.94
N VAL A 272 9.31 -13.41 -6.07
CA VAL A 272 8.79 -12.47 -5.06
C VAL A 272 8.58 -13.18 -3.72
N LEU A 273 7.98 -14.38 -3.72
CA LEU A 273 7.84 -15.20 -2.52
C LEU A 273 9.19 -15.55 -1.90
N ALA A 274 10.18 -15.94 -2.72
CA ALA A 274 11.53 -16.24 -2.26
C ALA A 274 12.20 -15.01 -1.61
N ALA A 275 12.02 -13.82 -2.18
CA ALA A 275 12.51 -12.56 -1.60
C ALA A 275 11.89 -12.29 -0.22
N MET A 276 10.58 -12.44 -0.08
CA MET A 276 9.88 -12.28 1.20
C MET A 276 10.39 -13.29 2.25
N TYR A 277 10.53 -14.56 1.88
CA TYR A 277 11.07 -15.59 2.77
C TYR A 277 12.52 -15.29 3.18
N ALA A 278 13.35 -14.82 2.25
CA ALA A 278 14.74 -14.46 2.55
C ALA A 278 14.81 -13.36 3.63
N VAL A 279 14.00 -12.32 3.53
CA VAL A 279 13.94 -11.24 4.54
C VAL A 279 13.46 -11.76 5.88
N GLU A 280 12.42 -12.58 5.90
CA GLU A 280 11.87 -13.14 7.14
C GLU A 280 12.86 -14.08 7.85
N LEU A 281 13.58 -14.93 7.11
CA LEU A 281 14.61 -15.82 7.66
C LEU A 281 15.83 -15.05 8.18
N LEU A 282 16.26 -14.01 7.46
CA LEU A 282 17.38 -13.17 7.89
C LEU A 282 17.05 -12.40 9.17
N ALA A 283 15.82 -11.92 9.31
CA ALA A 283 15.34 -11.27 10.52
C ALA A 283 15.34 -12.21 11.75
N ARG A 284 15.09 -13.52 11.54
CA ARG A 284 15.11 -14.53 12.63
C ARG A 284 16.52 -14.86 13.10
N ARG A 285 17.53 -14.76 12.23
CA ARG A 285 18.93 -15.12 12.55
C ARG A 285 19.68 -14.06 13.37
N ARG A 286 19.11 -12.85 13.56
CA ARG A 286 19.69 -11.76 14.35
C ARG A 286 18.77 -11.31 15.50
N PRO A 287 18.55 -12.16 16.54
CA PRO A 287 17.62 -11.82 17.63
C PRO A 287 18.09 -10.66 18.54
N GLY A 288 19.32 -10.17 18.38
CA GLY A 288 19.93 -9.13 19.22
C GLY A 288 20.09 -7.75 18.57
N GLU A 289 19.89 -7.64 17.26
CA GLU A 289 19.89 -6.35 16.55
C GLU A 289 18.44 -5.98 16.18
N LEU A 290 17.63 -5.63 17.17
CA LEU A 290 16.47 -4.78 16.89
C LEU A 290 17.06 -3.47 16.32
N PRO A 291 16.62 -2.99 15.14
CA PRO A 291 17.09 -1.71 14.61
C PRO A 291 16.93 -0.64 15.68
N ALA A 292 17.88 0.27 15.77
CA ALA A 292 17.85 1.41 16.70
C ALA A 292 16.52 2.21 16.61
N GLU A 293 15.82 2.08 15.53
CA GLU A 293 14.47 2.60 15.24
C GLU A 293 13.41 2.20 16.29
N ILE A 294 13.49 0.98 16.86
CA ILE A 294 12.51 0.52 17.86
C ILE A 294 12.87 1.05 19.26
N LEU A 295 14.15 1.36 19.51
CA LEU A 295 14.63 1.86 20.81
C LEU A 295 14.32 3.35 21.03
N HIS A 296 14.04 4.12 20.00
CA HIS A 296 13.70 5.55 20.13
C HIS A 296 12.23 5.82 20.49
N HIS A 297 11.39 4.78 20.60
CA HIS A 297 9.99 4.91 21.00
C HIS A 297 9.70 4.64 22.47
N GLU A 298 10.73 4.32 23.28
CA GLU A 298 10.57 4.08 24.73
C GLU A 298 11.12 5.23 25.62
N VAL A 299 11.39 6.42 25.04
CA VAL A 299 11.79 7.61 25.84
C VAL A 299 10.83 8.76 25.61
#